data_dc9b5ec1e1ac24b02d27ba91c248389d
#
_entry.id   dc9b5ec1e1ac24b02d27ba91c248389d
#
_cell.length_a   1.000
_cell.length_b   1.000
_cell.length_c   1.000
_cell.angle_alpha   90.00
_cell.angle_beta   90.00
_cell.angle_gamma   90.00
#
_symmetry.space_group_name_H-M   'P 1'
#
loop_
_entity.id
_entity.type
_entity.pdbx_description
1 polymer ?
#
loop_
_entity_poly.entity_id
_entity_poly.type
_entity_poly.pdbx_seq_one_letter_code
_entity_poly.pdbx_strand_id
1 'polypeptide(L)'
;MHRLLLFLFFALQGAAITFAQSPTPSSADSPISGSASSLLPNGDFAQASDGKWPDGWSHPDGATWESEGDVHFLRLQSAQPGQNILVYRQLVLPTPLPPGLELRLRVRYADVVPGEKSWFDARVMGHFENAEGKEITKAGFPAPYFRKSSKGWEDRSVFFAVPSNAHALDIMPVLFKAASGTFDLARVEIFPATADQLPKPPPIIPSTTIVPANAAAVPPELHVAGNQLQTADGKVVWLQGLCLDSLEWSGKGEHIEQSIPVATGEWKANVIRLPVKANFWFGRGPWQKKGEGGLTYRGIVDNAVASANAAGAYLVLDLHGFGPPTDEAVAFWKDAAVRYKNHPGVIFDLWNEPHSMSWKVWRDGGLLNSPENNYTSKNVKENNEADNDESTPGMQALVDAVRSTGANNLVIAGGLDWGYDLSGVAKDFALHDAKGGDGIMYSSHVYPWKKDWQTNTLDAAAKFPIFVGEVGTPPDWSKFAFIPENERYEDLSKGEWAPDMLGMIQKYKLNWTGFSFHPKCGPEVILDWNYTPTPYWGVYVKEALAGKQFELKRLR
;
A
#
# COMPACT_ATOMS: atom_id res chain seq x y z
N MET A 1 -35.24 1.69 -13.16
CA MET A 1 -35.01 1.97 -14.58
C MET A 1 -33.76 2.80 -14.72
N HIS A 2 -32.75 2.27 -15.36
CA HIS A 2 -31.48 2.90 -15.75
C HIS A 2 -30.69 3.63 -14.63
N ARG A 3 -29.98 2.88 -13.83
CA ARG A 3 -28.71 3.33 -13.22
C ARG A 3 -27.57 2.70 -14.03
N LEU A 4 -27.03 3.49 -14.94
CA LEU A 4 -25.85 3.14 -15.71
C LEU A 4 -24.65 3.27 -14.75
N LEU A 5 -24.02 2.15 -14.45
CA LEU A 5 -22.80 2.07 -13.66
C LEU A 5 -21.67 2.77 -14.42
N LEU A 6 -21.24 3.90 -13.91
CA LEU A 6 -19.98 4.53 -14.27
C LEU A 6 -18.89 3.90 -13.38
N PHE A 7 -18.22 2.88 -13.88
CA PHE A 7 -17.01 2.35 -13.21
C PHE A 7 -15.85 3.29 -13.45
N LEU A 8 -15.51 4.06 -12.44
CA LEU A 8 -14.20 4.72 -12.36
C LEU A 8 -13.13 3.67 -12.03
N PHE A 9 -12.08 3.67 -12.84
CA PHE A 9 -10.92 2.81 -12.66
C PHE A 9 -10.09 3.29 -11.47
N PHE A 10 -10.14 2.57 -10.36
CA PHE A 10 -9.05 2.56 -9.40
C PHE A 10 -8.28 1.27 -9.53
N ALA A 11 -6.97 1.39 -9.63
CA ALA A 11 -6.06 0.26 -9.55
C ALA A 11 -6.08 -0.30 -8.13
N LEU A 12 -7.07 -1.13 -7.83
CA LEU A 12 -6.99 -2.04 -6.70
C LEU A 12 -5.81 -2.99 -6.97
N GLN A 13 -4.67 -2.68 -6.40
CA GLN A 13 -3.67 -3.70 -6.09
C GLN A 13 -4.28 -4.61 -5.01
N GLY A 14 -5.29 -5.37 -5.41
CA GLY A 14 -5.83 -6.45 -4.59
C GLY A 14 -4.70 -7.43 -4.31
N ALA A 15 -4.36 -7.59 -3.05
CA ALA A 15 -3.52 -8.68 -2.60
C ALA A 15 -4.16 -9.99 -3.11
N ALA A 16 -3.59 -10.55 -4.17
CA ALA A 16 -3.98 -11.85 -4.66
C ALA A 16 -3.57 -12.88 -3.59
N ILE A 17 -4.53 -13.26 -2.75
CA ILE A 17 -4.35 -14.39 -1.85
C ILE A 17 -4.20 -15.62 -2.73
N THR A 18 -2.97 -16.06 -2.93
CA THR A 18 -2.66 -17.30 -3.63
C THR A 18 -3.08 -18.46 -2.75
N PHE A 19 -4.15 -19.13 -3.12
CA PHE A 19 -4.51 -20.41 -2.52
C PHE A 19 -3.45 -21.44 -2.89
N ALA A 20 -2.64 -21.86 -1.92
CA ALA A 20 -1.88 -23.08 -2.06
C ALA A 20 -2.87 -24.24 -2.13
N GLN A 21 -2.66 -25.16 -3.07
CA GLN A 21 -3.34 -26.45 -3.09
C GLN A 21 -3.12 -27.12 -1.73
N SER A 22 -4.18 -27.26 -0.95
CA SER A 22 -4.18 -28.11 0.24
C SER A 22 -3.93 -29.55 -0.20
N PRO A 23 -3.22 -30.36 0.60
CA PRO A 23 -3.07 -31.77 0.33
C PRO A 23 -4.44 -32.43 0.24
N THR A 24 -4.62 -33.32 -0.71
CA THR A 24 -5.81 -34.15 -0.91
C THR A 24 -6.26 -34.76 0.42
N PRO A 25 -7.49 -34.54 0.88
CA PRO A 25 -8.01 -35.29 1.99
C PRO A 25 -8.29 -36.72 1.52
N SER A 26 -7.75 -37.66 2.30
CA SER A 26 -8.13 -39.06 2.29
C SER A 26 -9.65 -39.16 2.50
N SER A 27 -10.27 -39.99 1.71
CA SER A 27 -11.67 -40.35 1.81
C SER A 27 -11.99 -40.90 3.23
N ALA A 28 -12.73 -40.16 4.02
CA ALA A 28 -13.48 -40.66 5.15
C ALA A 28 -14.81 -39.91 5.18
N ASP A 29 -15.86 -40.59 4.73
CA ASP A 29 -17.23 -40.19 4.93
C ASP A 29 -17.52 -40.10 6.45
N SER A 30 -17.67 -38.87 6.94
CA SER A 30 -18.33 -38.60 8.20
C SER A 30 -19.51 -37.67 7.94
N PRO A 31 -20.73 -38.02 8.33
CA PRO A 31 -21.87 -37.16 8.12
C PRO A 31 -21.75 -35.91 9.00
N ILE A 32 -21.71 -34.75 8.38
CA ILE A 32 -21.81 -33.43 9.03
C ILE A 32 -23.24 -33.33 9.59
N SER A 33 -23.38 -33.51 10.89
CA SER A 33 -24.64 -33.35 11.61
C SER A 33 -24.94 -31.85 11.79
N GLY A 34 -26.12 -31.42 11.34
CA GLY A 34 -26.69 -30.10 11.55
C GLY A 34 -26.80 -29.33 10.26
N SER A 35 -27.91 -29.50 9.51
CA SER A 35 -28.16 -28.73 8.27
C SER A 35 -28.58 -27.31 8.59
N ALA A 36 -27.60 -26.43 8.78
CA ALA A 36 -27.87 -25.02 8.61
C ALA A 36 -28.19 -24.77 7.12
N SER A 37 -29.32 -24.13 6.83
CA SER A 37 -29.64 -23.71 5.46
C SER A 37 -28.73 -22.56 5.06
N SER A 38 -28.36 -22.52 3.75
CA SER A 38 -27.64 -21.37 3.19
C SER A 38 -28.41 -20.07 3.45
N LEU A 39 -27.70 -19.02 3.81
CA LEU A 39 -28.28 -17.67 3.91
C LEU A 39 -28.66 -17.12 2.53
N LEU A 40 -28.02 -17.59 1.46
CA LEU A 40 -28.29 -17.18 0.08
C LEU A 40 -29.39 -18.08 -0.50
N PRO A 41 -30.61 -17.56 -0.73
CA PRO A 41 -31.69 -18.34 -1.30
C PRO A 41 -31.39 -18.79 -2.74
N ASN A 42 -31.86 -19.96 -3.16
CA ASN A 42 -31.71 -20.50 -4.52
C ASN A 42 -30.24 -20.48 -5.03
N GLY A 43 -29.31 -20.81 -4.14
CA GLY A 43 -27.89 -20.91 -4.50
C GLY A 43 -27.53 -22.18 -5.29
N ASP A 44 -28.46 -23.14 -5.39
CA ASP A 44 -28.40 -24.35 -6.19
C ASP A 44 -29.10 -24.20 -7.57
N PHE A 45 -29.63 -23.00 -7.86
CA PHE A 45 -30.31 -22.64 -9.10
C PHE A 45 -31.52 -23.51 -9.45
N ALA A 46 -32.14 -24.20 -8.48
CA ALA A 46 -33.22 -25.15 -8.69
C ALA A 46 -34.60 -24.49 -8.82
N GLN A 47 -34.78 -23.27 -8.33
CA GLN A 47 -36.06 -22.55 -8.36
C GLN A 47 -36.09 -21.54 -9.49
N ALA A 48 -37.08 -21.70 -10.41
CA ALA A 48 -37.32 -20.80 -11.52
C ALA A 48 -38.84 -20.67 -11.74
N SER A 49 -39.46 -19.61 -11.21
CA SER A 49 -40.91 -19.40 -11.22
C SER A 49 -41.47 -19.28 -12.65
N ASP A 50 -40.69 -18.75 -13.56
CA ASP A 50 -41.07 -18.63 -15.01
C ASP A 50 -40.54 -19.80 -15.88
N GLY A 51 -39.82 -20.73 -15.27
CA GLY A 51 -39.21 -21.87 -15.96
C GLY A 51 -38.09 -21.52 -16.94
N LYS A 52 -37.59 -20.27 -16.93
CA LYS A 52 -36.62 -19.80 -17.91
C LYS A 52 -35.28 -19.43 -17.29
N TRP A 53 -35.29 -18.90 -16.07
CA TRP A 53 -34.09 -18.44 -15.35
C TRP A 53 -34.25 -18.57 -13.84
N PRO A 54 -33.18 -18.87 -13.07
CA PRO A 54 -33.26 -19.02 -11.62
C PRO A 54 -33.70 -17.75 -10.91
N ASP A 55 -34.68 -17.89 -10.01
CA ASP A 55 -35.25 -16.78 -9.26
C ASP A 55 -34.19 -16.02 -8.44
N GLY A 56 -34.23 -14.70 -8.56
CA GLY A 56 -33.39 -13.78 -7.79
C GLY A 56 -31.97 -13.60 -8.31
N TRP A 57 -31.56 -14.27 -9.38
CA TRP A 57 -30.29 -14.07 -10.05
C TRP A 57 -30.45 -13.17 -11.30
N SER A 58 -29.48 -12.26 -11.53
CA SER A 58 -29.48 -11.46 -12.76
C SER A 58 -29.18 -12.33 -13.99
N HIS A 59 -29.76 -11.98 -15.14
CA HIS A 59 -29.59 -12.73 -16.39
C HIS A 59 -28.83 -11.87 -17.42
N PRO A 60 -27.50 -11.96 -17.48
CA PRO A 60 -26.70 -11.26 -18.47
C PRO A 60 -26.64 -12.03 -19.80
N ASP A 61 -26.36 -11.31 -20.88
CA ASP A 61 -26.02 -11.93 -22.16
C ASP A 61 -24.76 -12.80 -22.02
N GLY A 62 -24.82 -14.03 -22.59
CA GLY A 62 -23.72 -15.00 -22.49
C GLY A 62 -23.82 -15.94 -21.27
N ALA A 63 -24.89 -15.83 -20.48
CA ALA A 63 -25.24 -16.80 -19.45
C ALA A 63 -26.42 -17.66 -19.89
N THR A 64 -26.33 -18.97 -19.62
CA THR A 64 -27.40 -19.93 -19.83
C THR A 64 -27.70 -20.70 -18.56
N TRP A 65 -28.94 -21.16 -18.40
CA TRP A 65 -29.34 -22.03 -17.29
C TRP A 65 -29.54 -23.44 -17.86
N GLU A 66 -28.79 -24.39 -17.34
CA GLU A 66 -28.72 -25.76 -17.85
C GLU A 66 -28.94 -26.78 -16.75
N SER A 67 -29.11 -28.05 -17.11
CA SER A 67 -29.23 -29.16 -16.16
C SER A 67 -28.55 -30.43 -16.66
N GLU A 68 -27.96 -31.18 -15.77
CA GLU A 68 -27.40 -32.52 -15.96
C GLU A 68 -28.01 -33.46 -14.91
N GLY A 69 -29.02 -34.28 -15.29
CA GLY A 69 -29.83 -35.02 -14.33
C GLY A 69 -30.56 -34.06 -13.40
N ASP A 70 -30.41 -34.25 -12.10
CA ASP A 70 -31.04 -33.40 -11.06
C ASP A 70 -30.20 -32.16 -10.70
N VAL A 71 -29.04 -31.94 -11.34
CA VAL A 71 -28.16 -30.81 -11.05
C VAL A 71 -28.48 -29.69 -12.02
N HIS A 72 -28.95 -28.56 -11.47
CA HIS A 72 -29.11 -27.30 -12.21
C HIS A 72 -27.83 -26.46 -12.09
N PHE A 73 -27.48 -25.72 -13.13
CA PHE A 73 -26.29 -24.86 -13.09
C PHE A 73 -26.38 -23.67 -14.05
N LEU A 74 -25.68 -22.61 -13.73
CA LEU A 74 -25.46 -21.49 -14.63
C LEU A 74 -24.18 -21.73 -15.42
N ARG A 75 -24.25 -21.55 -16.75
CA ARG A 75 -23.09 -21.54 -17.62
C ARG A 75 -22.80 -20.13 -18.10
N LEU A 76 -21.58 -19.66 -17.87
CA LEU A 76 -21.05 -18.40 -18.40
C LEU A 76 -20.07 -18.76 -19.52
N GLN A 77 -20.37 -18.35 -20.74
CA GLN A 77 -19.55 -18.64 -21.92
C GLN A 77 -19.38 -17.39 -22.78
N SER A 78 -18.15 -16.95 -22.96
CA SER A 78 -17.86 -15.78 -23.76
C SER A 78 -17.94 -16.12 -25.27
N ALA A 79 -18.71 -15.33 -26.01
CA ALA A 79 -18.74 -15.37 -27.46
C ALA A 79 -17.55 -14.63 -28.11
N GLN A 80 -16.92 -13.71 -27.38
CA GLN A 80 -15.81 -12.88 -27.85
C GLN A 80 -14.78 -12.64 -26.73
N PRO A 81 -13.48 -12.58 -27.06
CA PRO A 81 -12.45 -12.23 -26.08
C PRO A 81 -12.73 -10.87 -25.41
N GLY A 82 -12.52 -10.79 -24.10
CA GLY A 82 -12.69 -9.56 -23.33
C GLY A 82 -14.12 -9.22 -22.93
N GLN A 83 -15.11 -10.08 -23.24
CA GLN A 83 -16.49 -9.92 -22.78
C GLN A 83 -16.58 -10.09 -21.26
N ASN A 84 -17.45 -9.28 -20.63
CA ASN A 84 -17.78 -9.41 -19.22
C ASN A 84 -19.16 -10.02 -19.06
N ILE A 85 -19.22 -11.24 -18.50
CA ILE A 85 -20.48 -11.95 -18.24
C ILE A 85 -20.59 -12.07 -16.72
N LEU A 86 -21.37 -11.19 -16.10
CA LEU A 86 -21.50 -11.06 -14.66
C LEU A 86 -22.92 -11.40 -14.22
N VAL A 87 -23.07 -12.47 -13.46
CA VAL A 87 -24.30 -12.82 -12.75
C VAL A 87 -24.23 -12.17 -11.36
N TYR A 88 -25.34 -11.60 -10.90
CA TYR A 88 -25.38 -10.82 -9.68
C TYR A 88 -26.52 -11.27 -8.77
N ARG A 89 -26.26 -11.29 -7.47
CA ARG A 89 -27.25 -11.44 -6.42
C ARG A 89 -26.79 -10.74 -5.14
N GLN A 90 -27.72 -10.03 -4.49
CA GLN A 90 -27.51 -9.44 -3.19
C GLN A 90 -28.08 -10.35 -2.09
N LEU A 91 -27.34 -10.48 -0.99
CA LEU A 91 -27.73 -11.11 0.25
C LEU A 91 -27.83 -10.06 1.35
N VAL A 92 -29.03 -9.84 1.91
CA VAL A 92 -29.17 -9.06 3.14
C VAL A 92 -28.70 -9.91 4.30
N LEU A 93 -27.79 -9.38 5.11
CA LEU A 93 -27.18 -10.12 6.21
C LEU A 93 -28.11 -10.21 7.42
N PRO A 94 -28.04 -11.29 8.21
CA PRO A 94 -28.88 -11.46 9.40
C PRO A 94 -28.46 -10.53 10.54
N THR A 95 -29.41 -10.24 11.42
CA THR A 95 -29.15 -9.53 12.68
C THR A 95 -29.39 -10.50 13.85
N PRO A 96 -28.40 -10.71 14.75
CA PRO A 96 -27.06 -10.11 14.77
C PRO A 96 -26.16 -10.60 13.64
N LEU A 97 -25.19 -9.78 13.26
CA LEU A 97 -24.19 -10.15 12.26
C LEU A 97 -23.34 -11.33 12.75
N PRO A 98 -23.09 -12.34 11.91
CA PRO A 98 -22.09 -13.35 12.23
C PRO A 98 -20.68 -12.75 12.15
N PRO A 99 -19.70 -13.23 12.93
CA PRO A 99 -18.32 -12.73 12.84
C PRO A 99 -17.66 -13.02 11.49
N GLY A 100 -18.19 -14.00 10.75
CA GLY A 100 -17.72 -14.35 9.42
C GLY A 100 -18.74 -15.13 8.62
N LEU A 101 -18.39 -15.39 7.37
CA LEU A 101 -19.16 -16.20 6.44
C LEU A 101 -18.28 -17.28 5.81
N GLU A 102 -18.91 -18.38 5.41
CA GLU A 102 -18.34 -19.41 4.55
C GLU A 102 -19.03 -19.35 3.19
N LEU A 103 -18.26 -19.10 2.12
CA LEU A 103 -18.70 -19.25 0.74
C LEU A 103 -18.39 -20.67 0.29
N ARG A 104 -19.42 -21.43 -0.08
CA ARG A 104 -19.30 -22.76 -0.72
C ARG A 104 -19.69 -22.68 -2.17
N LEU A 105 -18.86 -23.24 -3.02
CA LEU A 105 -19.04 -23.27 -4.46
C LEU A 105 -18.96 -24.70 -4.97
N ARG A 106 -19.82 -25.05 -5.94
CA ARG A 106 -19.64 -26.21 -6.80
C ARG A 106 -19.51 -25.72 -8.22
N VAL A 107 -18.32 -25.88 -8.79
CA VAL A 107 -17.93 -25.26 -10.07
C VAL A 107 -17.31 -26.29 -11.02
N ARG A 108 -17.44 -25.99 -12.30
CA ARG A 108 -16.70 -26.66 -13.37
C ARG A 108 -16.27 -25.58 -14.37
N TYR A 109 -15.10 -25.71 -14.92
CA TYR A 109 -14.57 -24.73 -15.86
C TYR A 109 -13.71 -25.40 -16.93
N ALA A 110 -13.76 -24.86 -18.15
CA ALA A 110 -13.03 -25.39 -19.29
C ALA A 110 -12.38 -24.26 -20.10
N ASP A 111 -11.12 -24.46 -20.46
CA ASP A 111 -10.33 -23.62 -21.36
C ASP A 111 -10.34 -22.13 -21.00
N VAL A 112 -10.38 -21.83 -19.70
CA VAL A 112 -10.33 -20.46 -19.19
C VAL A 112 -8.92 -19.92 -19.33
N VAL A 113 -8.76 -19.01 -20.30
CA VAL A 113 -7.50 -18.30 -20.58
C VAL A 113 -7.64 -16.87 -20.08
N PRO A 114 -6.72 -16.38 -19.25
CA PRO A 114 -6.72 -14.99 -18.81
C PRO A 114 -6.71 -14.00 -19.99
N GLY A 115 -7.42 -12.88 -19.85
CA GLY A 115 -7.45 -11.81 -20.83
C GLY A 115 -6.19 -10.92 -20.78
N GLU A 116 -6.38 -9.65 -21.17
CA GLU A 116 -5.30 -8.65 -21.24
C GLU A 116 -4.51 -8.52 -19.92
N LYS A 117 -5.22 -8.61 -18.79
CA LYS A 117 -4.58 -8.64 -17.47
C LYS A 117 -4.64 -10.04 -16.87
N SER A 118 -3.61 -10.43 -16.12
CA SER A 118 -3.51 -11.76 -15.52
C SER A 118 -4.70 -12.14 -14.61
N TRP A 119 -5.46 -11.18 -14.11
CA TRP A 119 -6.64 -11.38 -13.27
C TRP A 119 -7.97 -11.28 -14.03
N PHE A 120 -7.96 -11.14 -15.35
CA PHE A 120 -9.14 -11.24 -16.20
C PHE A 120 -9.44 -12.71 -16.50
N ASP A 121 -10.23 -13.36 -15.66
CA ASP A 121 -10.47 -14.81 -15.66
C ASP A 121 -11.89 -15.15 -15.16
N ALA A 122 -12.20 -16.42 -14.95
CA ALA A 122 -13.41 -16.85 -14.27
C ALA A 122 -13.22 -16.70 -12.76
N ARG A 123 -14.19 -16.08 -12.07
CA ARG A 123 -14.12 -15.86 -10.62
C ARG A 123 -15.48 -15.62 -9.99
N VAL A 124 -15.52 -15.65 -8.66
CA VAL A 124 -16.64 -15.11 -7.89
C VAL A 124 -16.14 -13.85 -7.18
N MET A 125 -16.67 -12.70 -7.59
CA MET A 125 -16.40 -11.41 -6.94
C MET A 125 -17.47 -11.12 -5.89
N GLY A 126 -17.25 -10.18 -5.02
CA GLY A 126 -18.23 -9.70 -4.07
C GLY A 126 -17.71 -8.49 -3.29
N HIS A 127 -18.64 -7.75 -2.71
CA HIS A 127 -18.35 -6.68 -1.77
C HIS A 127 -19.46 -6.55 -0.75
N PHE A 128 -19.13 -6.00 0.41
CA PHE A 128 -20.10 -5.66 1.43
C PHE A 128 -20.64 -4.26 1.21
N GLU A 129 -21.91 -4.06 1.59
CA GLU A 129 -22.56 -2.75 1.66
C GLU A 129 -23.01 -2.45 3.08
N ASN A 130 -22.95 -1.18 3.47
CA ASN A 130 -23.53 -0.70 4.73
C ASN A 130 -25.05 -0.47 4.61
N ALA A 131 -25.69 0.01 5.69
CA ALA A 131 -27.14 0.23 5.72
C ALA A 131 -27.64 1.31 4.73
N GLU A 132 -26.76 2.20 4.28
CA GLU A 132 -27.03 3.23 3.29
C GLU A 132 -26.83 2.73 1.85
N GLY A 133 -26.47 1.44 1.65
CA GLY A 133 -26.19 0.83 0.34
C GLY A 133 -24.87 1.29 -0.27
N LYS A 134 -23.91 1.69 0.57
CA LYS A 134 -22.59 2.13 0.17
C LYS A 134 -21.59 0.97 0.34
N GLU A 135 -20.73 0.76 -0.66
CA GLU A 135 -19.70 -0.27 -0.62
C GLU A 135 -18.70 -0.02 0.52
N ILE A 136 -18.34 -1.10 1.22
CA ILE A 136 -17.30 -1.14 2.25
C ILE A 136 -15.98 -1.56 1.59
N THR A 137 -15.21 -0.60 1.09
CA THR A 137 -14.06 -0.82 0.18
C THR A 137 -12.89 -1.61 0.78
N LYS A 138 -12.74 -1.62 2.10
CA LYS A 138 -11.65 -2.34 2.79
C LYS A 138 -12.03 -3.74 3.26
N ALA A 139 -13.28 -4.14 3.06
CA ALA A 139 -13.76 -5.46 3.41
C ALA A 139 -13.27 -6.50 2.40
N GLY A 140 -12.37 -7.37 2.83
CA GLY A 140 -11.74 -8.37 1.98
C GLY A 140 -12.68 -9.52 1.60
N PHE A 141 -13.43 -9.42 0.49
CA PHE A 141 -14.06 -10.59 -0.11
C PHE A 141 -12.98 -11.47 -0.78
N PRO A 142 -12.99 -12.80 -0.59
CA PRO A 142 -11.88 -13.69 -1.01
C PRO A 142 -11.70 -13.85 -2.51
N ALA A 143 -12.67 -13.46 -3.33
CA ALA A 143 -12.65 -13.47 -4.79
C ALA A 143 -12.01 -14.73 -5.42
N PRO A 144 -12.48 -15.96 -5.12
CA PRO A 144 -11.92 -17.20 -5.67
C PRO A 144 -11.95 -17.18 -7.20
N TYR A 145 -10.85 -17.63 -7.83
CA TYR A 145 -10.69 -17.60 -9.28
C TYR A 145 -10.35 -18.98 -9.88
N PHE A 146 -10.68 -19.16 -11.16
CA PHE A 146 -10.61 -20.42 -11.88
C PHE A 146 -9.96 -20.19 -13.25
N ARG A 147 -8.97 -21.00 -13.59
CA ARG A 147 -8.18 -20.90 -14.83
C ARG A 147 -7.87 -22.28 -15.38
N LYS A 148 -7.62 -22.39 -16.68
CA LYS A 148 -7.40 -23.66 -17.38
C LYS A 148 -8.71 -24.46 -17.42
N SER A 149 -8.64 -25.76 -17.12
CA SER A 149 -9.80 -26.65 -17.09
C SER A 149 -9.81 -27.49 -15.82
N SER A 150 -10.99 -27.69 -15.23
CA SER A 150 -11.22 -28.64 -14.15
C SER A 150 -11.36 -30.07 -14.70
N LYS A 151 -11.16 -31.07 -13.85
CA LYS A 151 -11.39 -32.48 -14.21
C LYS A 151 -12.87 -32.89 -14.16
N GLY A 152 -13.77 -31.98 -13.87
CA GLY A 152 -15.19 -32.17 -13.66
C GLY A 152 -15.70 -31.18 -12.63
N TRP A 153 -16.81 -31.50 -11.97
CA TRP A 153 -17.31 -30.67 -10.87
C TRP A 153 -16.36 -30.69 -9.68
N GLU A 154 -16.03 -29.52 -9.16
CA GLU A 154 -15.16 -29.31 -8.00
C GLU A 154 -15.90 -28.53 -6.92
N ASP A 155 -15.82 -28.98 -5.66
CA ASP A 155 -16.32 -28.26 -4.51
C ASP A 155 -15.19 -27.37 -3.94
N ARG A 156 -15.52 -26.12 -3.62
CA ARG A 156 -14.63 -25.13 -3.00
C ARG A 156 -15.32 -24.51 -1.80
N SER A 157 -14.56 -24.25 -0.76
CA SER A 157 -15.01 -23.52 0.42
C SER A 157 -13.99 -22.50 0.86
N VAL A 158 -14.45 -21.32 1.28
CA VAL A 158 -13.60 -20.27 1.81
C VAL A 158 -14.32 -19.49 2.89
N PHE A 159 -13.60 -19.23 4.00
CA PHE A 159 -14.07 -18.42 5.13
C PHE A 159 -13.53 -17.00 5.05
N PHE A 160 -14.35 -16.01 5.41
CA PHE A 160 -13.97 -14.60 5.42
C PHE A 160 -14.74 -13.82 6.48
N ALA A 161 -14.14 -12.75 6.99
CA ALA A 161 -14.73 -11.92 8.04
C ALA A 161 -15.87 -11.04 7.51
N VAL A 162 -16.84 -10.73 8.36
CA VAL A 162 -17.92 -9.77 8.10
C VAL A 162 -17.55 -8.45 8.78
N PRO A 163 -17.55 -7.31 8.05
CA PRO A 163 -17.38 -6.00 8.67
C PRO A 163 -18.49 -5.70 9.69
N SER A 164 -18.15 -5.00 10.76
CA SER A 164 -19.09 -4.71 11.85
C SER A 164 -20.28 -3.84 11.42
N ASN A 165 -20.11 -3.05 10.37
CA ASN A 165 -21.12 -2.17 9.79
C ASN A 165 -21.78 -2.72 8.51
N ALA A 166 -21.52 -4.00 8.17
CA ALA A 166 -22.12 -4.61 6.99
C ALA A 166 -23.63 -4.80 7.14
N HIS A 167 -24.39 -4.51 6.09
CA HIS A 167 -25.82 -4.73 5.97
C HIS A 167 -26.14 -5.75 4.89
N ALA A 168 -25.42 -5.71 3.78
CA ALA A 168 -25.60 -6.63 2.67
C ALA A 168 -24.26 -7.11 2.10
N LEU A 169 -24.32 -8.23 1.38
CA LEU A 169 -23.21 -8.80 0.62
C LEU A 169 -23.66 -8.99 -0.82
N ASP A 170 -23.00 -8.34 -1.75
CA ASP A 170 -23.15 -8.57 -3.17
C ASP A 170 -22.26 -9.72 -3.61
N ILE A 171 -22.83 -10.65 -4.36
CA ILE A 171 -22.16 -11.85 -4.85
C ILE A 171 -22.25 -11.86 -6.38
N MET A 172 -21.09 -11.91 -7.02
CA MET A 172 -20.94 -11.71 -8.45
C MET A 172 -20.09 -12.82 -9.09
N PRO A 173 -20.68 -14.00 -9.38
CA PRO A 173 -20.05 -14.96 -10.28
C PRO A 173 -19.85 -14.33 -11.67
N VAL A 174 -18.64 -14.44 -12.21
CA VAL A 174 -18.29 -13.71 -13.43
C VAL A 174 -17.24 -14.44 -14.26
N LEU A 175 -17.44 -14.43 -15.58
CA LEU A 175 -16.37 -14.61 -16.54
C LEU A 175 -15.89 -13.21 -16.94
N PHE A 176 -14.82 -12.74 -16.24
CA PHE A 176 -14.40 -11.35 -16.27
C PHE A 176 -13.35 -11.11 -17.33
N LYS A 177 -13.77 -10.55 -18.48
CA LYS A 177 -12.88 -10.16 -19.59
C LYS A 177 -11.82 -11.21 -19.96
N ALA A 178 -12.13 -12.50 -19.76
CA ALA A 178 -11.25 -13.59 -20.15
C ALA A 178 -11.03 -13.60 -21.67
N ALA A 179 -9.89 -14.11 -22.13
CA ALA A 179 -9.63 -14.29 -23.55
C ALA A 179 -10.50 -15.40 -24.13
N SER A 180 -10.77 -16.44 -23.34
CA SER A 180 -11.70 -17.54 -23.67
C SER A 180 -12.12 -18.28 -22.41
N GLY A 181 -13.10 -19.17 -22.55
CA GLY A 181 -13.46 -20.16 -21.56
C GLY A 181 -14.94 -20.30 -21.28
N THR A 182 -15.25 -21.39 -20.56
CA THR A 182 -16.58 -21.68 -20.01
C THR A 182 -16.46 -21.80 -18.50
N PHE A 183 -17.40 -21.23 -17.77
CA PHE A 183 -17.47 -21.29 -16.31
C PHE A 183 -18.89 -21.72 -15.90
N ASP A 184 -19.01 -22.92 -15.37
CA ASP A 184 -20.25 -23.52 -14.88
C ASP A 184 -20.31 -23.44 -13.36
N LEU A 185 -21.46 -23.02 -12.81
CA LEU A 185 -21.71 -22.91 -11.37
C LEU A 185 -22.99 -23.72 -11.05
N ALA A 186 -22.84 -24.83 -10.32
CA ALA A 186 -23.96 -25.63 -9.84
C ALA A 186 -24.38 -25.25 -8.41
N ARG A 187 -23.51 -24.53 -7.66
CA ARG A 187 -23.80 -24.10 -6.31
C ARG A 187 -23.02 -22.85 -5.92
N VAL A 188 -23.73 -21.90 -5.33
CA VAL A 188 -23.18 -20.72 -4.65
C VAL A 188 -23.96 -20.59 -3.34
N GLU A 189 -23.35 -20.94 -2.23
CA GLU A 189 -24.00 -20.97 -0.92
C GLU A 189 -23.20 -20.16 0.09
N ILE A 190 -23.90 -19.50 1.02
CA ILE A 190 -23.30 -18.71 2.10
C ILE A 190 -23.83 -19.24 3.43
N PHE A 191 -22.91 -19.55 4.32
CA PHE A 191 -23.22 -19.99 5.67
C PHE A 191 -22.59 -19.06 6.71
N PRO A 192 -23.22 -18.87 7.88
CA PRO A 192 -22.56 -18.19 9.00
C PRO A 192 -21.32 -18.95 9.44
N ALA A 193 -20.26 -18.23 9.75
CA ALA A 193 -19.03 -18.78 10.30
C ALA A 193 -18.70 -18.15 11.66
N THR A 194 -18.11 -18.96 12.54
CA THR A 194 -17.63 -18.49 13.85
C THR A 194 -16.24 -17.87 13.74
N ALA A 195 -15.83 -17.07 14.72
CA ALA A 195 -14.54 -16.38 14.69
C ALA A 195 -13.32 -17.34 14.64
N ASP A 196 -13.45 -18.53 15.20
CA ASP A 196 -12.39 -19.56 15.18
C ASP A 196 -12.24 -20.27 13.83
N GLN A 197 -13.27 -20.22 12.96
CA GLN A 197 -13.24 -20.74 11.59
C GLN A 197 -12.59 -19.76 10.61
N LEU A 198 -12.46 -18.48 10.98
CA LEU A 198 -11.85 -17.48 10.10
C LEU A 198 -10.37 -17.73 9.90
N PRO A 199 -9.83 -17.42 8.70
CA PRO A 199 -8.40 -17.49 8.46
C PRO A 199 -7.65 -16.63 9.47
N LYS A 200 -6.83 -17.26 10.29
CA LYS A 200 -5.94 -16.53 11.18
C LYS A 200 -4.77 -15.97 10.37
N PRO A 201 -4.40 -14.70 10.58
CA PRO A 201 -3.19 -14.19 9.97
C PRO A 201 -2.00 -15.07 10.38
N PRO A 202 -1.01 -15.24 9.50
CA PRO A 202 0.20 -15.97 9.88
C PRO A 202 0.78 -15.39 11.17
N PRO A 203 1.32 -16.20 12.07
CA PRO A 203 1.91 -15.70 13.30
C PRO A 203 3.06 -14.75 12.96
N ILE A 204 3.10 -13.63 13.66
CA ILE A 204 4.23 -12.70 13.58
C ILE A 204 5.43 -13.38 14.26
N ILE A 205 6.55 -13.46 13.56
CA ILE A 205 7.84 -13.80 14.16
C ILE A 205 8.46 -12.48 14.62
N PRO A 206 8.55 -12.23 15.95
CA PRO A 206 9.08 -10.96 16.44
C PRO A 206 10.53 -10.75 16.01
N SER A 207 10.89 -9.50 15.78
CA SER A 207 12.27 -9.12 15.51
C SER A 207 13.15 -9.25 16.74
N THR A 208 14.41 -9.56 16.50
CA THR A 208 15.49 -9.46 17.49
C THR A 208 16.40 -8.30 17.12
N THR A 209 17.02 -7.66 18.09
CA THR A 209 17.93 -6.53 17.89
C THR A 209 19.18 -6.98 17.11
N ILE A 210 19.53 -6.21 16.07
CA ILE A 210 20.74 -6.40 15.28
C ILE A 210 21.83 -5.47 15.84
N VAL A 211 22.99 -6.06 16.09
CA VAL A 211 24.20 -5.32 16.44
C VAL A 211 25.09 -5.24 15.20
N PRO A 212 25.61 -4.05 14.82
CA PRO A 212 26.53 -3.94 13.71
C PRO A 212 27.73 -4.86 13.87
N ALA A 213 28.05 -5.62 12.83
CA ALA A 213 29.19 -6.54 12.86
C ALA A 213 30.55 -5.80 13.02
N ASN A 214 30.62 -4.57 12.55
CA ASN A 214 31.76 -3.67 12.72
C ASN A 214 31.28 -2.27 13.13
N ALA A 215 31.27 -1.98 14.41
CA ALA A 215 30.84 -0.68 14.94
C ALA A 215 31.68 0.51 14.44
N ALA A 216 32.95 0.27 14.06
CA ALA A 216 33.82 1.32 13.53
C ALA A 216 33.49 1.71 12.08
N ALA A 217 32.77 0.87 11.35
CA ALA A 217 32.35 1.13 9.97
C ALA A 217 30.97 1.82 9.89
N VAL A 218 30.25 1.93 11.00
CA VAL A 218 28.91 2.55 11.03
C VAL A 218 29.06 4.06 11.16
N PRO A 219 28.26 4.88 10.44
CA PRO A 219 28.29 6.33 10.63
C PRO A 219 27.88 6.70 12.07
N PRO A 220 28.37 7.85 12.61
CA PRO A 220 28.07 8.25 13.97
C PRO A 220 26.57 8.51 14.16
N GLU A 221 26.08 8.27 15.38
CA GLU A 221 24.71 8.60 15.76
C GLU A 221 24.43 10.10 15.57
N LEU A 222 23.22 10.40 15.09
CA LEU A 222 22.76 11.76 14.85
C LEU A 222 21.65 12.12 15.82
N HIS A 223 21.65 13.36 16.27
CA HIS A 223 20.55 13.94 17.03
C HIS A 223 20.13 15.31 16.49
N VAL A 224 18.92 15.73 16.81
CA VAL A 224 18.39 17.04 16.46
C VAL A 224 18.96 18.11 17.39
N ALA A 225 19.57 19.15 16.80
CA ALA A 225 20.06 20.35 17.49
C ALA A 225 19.49 21.60 16.80
N GLY A 226 18.39 22.13 17.33
CA GLY A 226 17.62 23.17 16.66
C GLY A 226 17.04 22.70 15.34
N ASN A 227 17.41 23.34 14.25
CA ASN A 227 16.98 22.95 12.89
C ASN A 227 18.06 22.17 12.11
N GLN A 228 19.02 21.57 12.81
CA GLN A 228 20.14 20.83 12.23
C GLN A 228 20.26 19.43 12.82
N LEU A 229 20.98 18.57 12.11
CA LEU A 229 21.44 17.29 12.61
C LEU A 229 22.90 17.42 13.04
N GLN A 230 23.22 16.88 14.20
CA GLN A 230 24.57 16.87 14.73
C GLN A 230 24.97 15.50 15.26
N THR A 231 26.27 15.21 15.17
CA THR A 231 26.89 14.09 15.88
C THR A 231 27.14 14.47 17.35
N ALA A 232 27.45 13.50 18.20
CA ALA A 232 27.69 13.74 19.63
C ALA A 232 28.80 14.75 19.92
N ASP A 233 29.77 14.92 19.02
CA ASP A 233 30.85 15.93 19.11
C ASP A 233 30.45 17.31 18.53
N GLY A 234 29.19 17.49 18.14
CA GLY A 234 28.64 18.75 17.64
C GLY A 234 28.90 19.03 16.15
N LYS A 235 29.42 18.08 15.39
CA LYS A 235 29.62 18.24 13.96
C LYS A 235 28.27 18.20 13.24
N VAL A 236 27.95 19.24 12.48
CA VAL A 236 26.73 19.29 11.63
C VAL A 236 26.86 18.30 10.48
N VAL A 237 25.81 17.50 10.29
CA VAL A 237 25.69 16.55 9.19
C VAL A 237 24.55 16.97 8.30
N TRP A 238 24.80 17.02 6.99
CA TRP A 238 23.81 17.30 5.96
C TRP A 238 23.62 16.05 5.12
N LEU A 239 22.42 15.45 5.21
CA LEU A 239 22.08 14.21 4.50
C LEU A 239 21.68 14.52 3.07
N GLN A 240 22.34 13.88 2.11
CA GLN A 240 22.12 14.02 0.69
C GLN A 240 22.22 12.67 0.01
N GLY A 241 21.18 12.24 -0.71
CA GLY A 241 21.21 10.90 -1.25
C GLY A 241 20.10 10.53 -2.21
N LEU A 242 19.74 9.27 -2.18
CA LEU A 242 18.87 8.65 -3.17
C LEU A 242 17.82 7.75 -2.49
N CYS A 243 16.62 7.71 -3.08
CA CYS A 243 15.56 6.78 -2.72
C CYS A 243 15.69 5.52 -3.58
N LEU A 244 15.79 4.36 -2.94
CA LEU A 244 15.90 3.05 -3.57
C LEU A 244 14.59 2.28 -3.39
N ASP A 245 13.78 2.29 -4.43
CA ASP A 245 12.45 1.68 -4.42
C ASP A 245 12.49 0.18 -4.73
N SER A 246 11.34 -0.42 -4.68
CA SER A 246 10.95 -1.78 -5.05
C SER A 246 10.65 -2.73 -3.89
N LEU A 247 11.13 -2.49 -2.66
CA LEU A 247 10.72 -3.28 -1.50
C LEU A 247 9.30 -2.93 -1.03
N GLU A 248 8.74 -1.81 -1.43
CA GLU A 248 7.34 -1.44 -1.14
C GLU A 248 6.31 -2.16 -2.03
N TRP A 249 6.72 -2.71 -3.19
CA TRP A 249 5.84 -3.53 -4.04
C TRP A 249 6.30 -4.97 -4.23
N SER A 250 7.52 -5.32 -3.82
CA SER A 250 8.12 -6.63 -4.01
C SER A 250 8.73 -7.19 -2.72
N GLY A 251 8.41 -8.42 -2.38
CA GLY A 251 9.03 -9.12 -1.24
C GLY A 251 10.50 -9.48 -1.44
N LYS A 252 11.08 -9.20 -2.62
CA LYS A 252 12.49 -9.48 -2.95
C LYS A 252 13.30 -8.26 -3.32
N GLY A 253 12.61 -7.15 -3.65
CA GLY A 253 13.25 -5.96 -4.23
C GLY A 253 13.81 -6.21 -5.64
N GLU A 254 14.29 -5.14 -6.27
CA GLU A 254 14.94 -5.13 -7.58
C GLU A 254 16.28 -4.39 -7.44
N HIS A 255 17.39 -5.06 -7.61
CA HIS A 255 18.74 -4.50 -7.59
C HIS A 255 19.15 -3.72 -6.31
N ILE A 256 18.49 -3.94 -5.16
CA ILE A 256 18.80 -3.19 -3.92
C ILE A 256 20.28 -3.31 -3.53
N GLU A 257 20.82 -4.52 -3.50
CA GLU A 257 22.22 -4.76 -3.10
C GLU A 257 23.23 -4.17 -4.09
N GLN A 258 22.90 -4.15 -5.39
CA GLN A 258 23.75 -3.57 -6.44
C GLN A 258 23.68 -2.03 -6.46
N SER A 259 22.53 -1.46 -6.16
CA SER A 259 22.29 -0.01 -6.24
C SER A 259 22.98 0.77 -5.11
N ILE A 260 23.08 0.19 -3.90
CA ILE A 260 23.68 0.90 -2.75
C ILE A 260 25.16 1.26 -2.99
N PRO A 261 26.04 0.34 -3.42
CA PRO A 261 27.42 0.69 -3.72
C PRO A 261 27.58 1.74 -4.81
N VAL A 262 26.72 1.72 -5.83
CA VAL A 262 26.72 2.74 -6.89
C VAL A 262 26.27 4.09 -6.34
N ALA A 263 25.17 4.11 -5.59
CA ALA A 263 24.64 5.35 -4.97
C ALA A 263 25.68 6.01 -4.04
N THR A 264 26.31 5.24 -3.18
CA THR A 264 27.28 5.76 -2.20
C THR A 264 28.66 6.03 -2.80
N GLY A 265 29.15 5.13 -3.66
CA GLY A 265 30.49 5.19 -4.25
C GLY A 265 30.56 6.18 -5.44
N GLU A 266 29.75 5.95 -6.46
CA GLU A 266 29.82 6.72 -7.71
C GLU A 266 29.03 8.03 -7.61
N TRP A 267 27.82 8.00 -7.00
CA TRP A 267 26.94 9.16 -6.89
C TRP A 267 27.18 9.97 -5.61
N LYS A 268 28.03 9.49 -4.68
CA LYS A 268 28.42 10.20 -3.45
C LYS A 268 27.27 10.44 -2.46
N ALA A 269 26.24 9.62 -2.50
CA ALA A 269 25.17 9.68 -1.53
C ALA A 269 25.70 9.32 -0.13
N ASN A 270 25.33 10.10 0.90
CA ASN A 270 25.61 9.79 2.30
C ASN A 270 24.37 9.35 3.08
N VAL A 271 23.24 9.22 2.39
CA VAL A 271 21.99 8.65 2.91
C VAL A 271 21.28 7.88 1.81
N ILE A 272 20.70 6.75 2.19
CA ILE A 272 19.81 5.94 1.35
C ILE A 272 18.44 5.90 2.02
N ARG A 273 17.38 6.33 1.33
CA ARG A 273 16.01 6.08 1.76
C ARG A 273 15.52 4.78 1.15
N LEU A 274 14.98 3.89 1.97
CA LEU A 274 14.54 2.55 1.59
C LEU A 274 13.07 2.34 1.96
N PRO A 275 12.16 2.52 1.00
CA PRO A 275 10.75 2.21 1.17
C PRO A 275 10.48 0.73 1.44
N VAL A 276 9.70 0.42 2.48
CA VAL A 276 9.29 -0.94 2.85
C VAL A 276 7.79 -1.00 3.16
N LYS A 277 7.22 -2.19 3.18
CA LYS A 277 5.81 -2.43 3.52
C LYS A 277 5.65 -3.35 4.72
N ALA A 278 4.71 -3.04 5.62
CA ALA A 278 4.41 -3.84 6.79
C ALA A 278 3.95 -5.27 6.43
N ASN A 279 3.15 -5.43 5.39
CA ASN A 279 2.70 -6.76 4.97
C ASN A 279 3.87 -7.66 4.53
N PHE A 280 4.86 -7.14 3.82
CA PHE A 280 6.08 -7.91 3.47
C PHE A 280 6.97 -8.14 4.69
N TRP A 281 7.07 -7.15 5.59
CA TRP A 281 7.82 -7.26 6.83
C TRP A 281 7.34 -8.42 7.71
N PHE A 282 6.02 -8.60 7.79
CA PHE A 282 5.38 -9.66 8.57
C PHE A 282 5.14 -10.96 7.78
N GLY A 283 5.65 -11.09 6.56
CA GLY A 283 5.50 -12.31 5.76
C GLY A 283 4.10 -12.55 5.21
N ARG A 284 3.31 -11.49 5.02
CA ARG A 284 1.92 -11.51 4.53
C ARG A 284 1.80 -11.04 3.09
N GLY A 285 2.89 -10.57 2.51
CA GLY A 285 2.93 -10.09 1.13
C GLY A 285 2.75 -11.22 0.11
N PRO A 286 2.29 -10.90 -1.11
CA PRO A 286 2.18 -11.89 -2.18
C PRO A 286 3.55 -12.52 -2.48
N TRP A 287 3.52 -13.81 -2.82
CA TRP A 287 4.71 -14.60 -3.19
C TRP A 287 5.73 -14.86 -2.07
N GLN A 288 5.49 -14.41 -0.86
CA GLN A 288 6.32 -14.77 0.28
C GLN A 288 6.04 -16.20 0.74
N LYS A 289 7.07 -16.87 1.26
CA LYS A 289 6.96 -18.24 1.76
C LYS A 289 6.08 -18.27 3.02
N LYS A 290 5.04 -19.08 2.99
CA LYS A 290 4.14 -19.25 4.14
C LYS A 290 4.89 -19.72 5.39
N GLY A 291 4.60 -19.09 6.54
CA GLY A 291 5.19 -19.44 7.82
C GLY A 291 6.60 -18.91 8.07
N GLU A 292 7.20 -18.21 7.09
CA GLU A 292 8.52 -17.58 7.23
C GLU A 292 8.46 -16.27 8.05
N GLY A 293 7.27 -15.67 8.19
CA GLY A 293 7.07 -14.45 8.99
C GLY A 293 7.88 -13.25 8.52
N GLY A 294 8.21 -13.18 7.22
CA GLY A 294 8.97 -12.07 6.63
C GLY A 294 10.49 -12.10 6.84
N LEU A 295 11.06 -13.20 7.34
CA LEU A 295 12.49 -13.28 7.64
C LEU A 295 13.37 -12.99 6.43
N THR A 296 13.06 -13.55 5.24
CA THR A 296 13.81 -13.26 4.00
C THR A 296 13.76 -11.78 3.64
N TYR A 297 12.59 -11.15 3.73
CA TYR A 297 12.42 -9.72 3.44
C TYR A 297 13.23 -8.86 4.41
N ARG A 298 13.11 -9.12 5.70
CA ARG A 298 13.90 -8.42 6.74
C ARG A 298 15.41 -8.64 6.53
N GLY A 299 15.83 -9.82 6.09
CA GLY A 299 17.22 -10.10 5.72
C GLY A 299 17.74 -9.23 4.57
N ILE A 300 16.90 -8.91 3.57
CA ILE A 300 17.27 -7.97 2.50
C ILE A 300 17.45 -6.56 3.07
N VAL A 301 16.56 -6.13 3.97
CA VAL A 301 16.66 -4.83 4.63
C VAL A 301 17.94 -4.76 5.50
N ASP A 302 18.28 -5.83 6.22
CA ASP A 302 19.53 -5.92 7.01
C ASP A 302 20.77 -5.78 6.15
N ASN A 303 20.79 -6.46 5.00
CA ASN A 303 21.89 -6.36 4.03
C ASN A 303 22.00 -4.92 3.48
N ALA A 304 20.87 -4.27 3.20
CA ALA A 304 20.85 -2.89 2.77
C ALA A 304 21.42 -1.94 3.84
N VAL A 305 21.02 -2.11 5.10
CA VAL A 305 21.58 -1.36 6.25
C VAL A 305 23.08 -1.58 6.33
N ALA A 306 23.54 -2.83 6.33
CA ALA A 306 24.95 -3.16 6.44
C ALA A 306 25.78 -2.57 5.28
N SER A 307 25.27 -2.66 4.04
CA SER A 307 25.93 -2.14 2.84
C SER A 307 26.04 -0.61 2.87
N ALA A 308 24.96 0.11 3.18
CA ALA A 308 24.98 1.56 3.29
C ALA A 308 25.94 2.04 4.38
N ASN A 309 25.87 1.42 5.57
CA ASN A 309 26.72 1.80 6.69
C ASN A 309 28.19 1.50 6.44
N ALA A 310 28.53 0.37 5.81
CA ALA A 310 29.91 0.07 5.44
C ALA A 310 30.53 1.11 4.49
N ALA A 311 29.69 1.80 3.72
CA ALA A 311 30.10 2.93 2.88
C ALA A 311 30.07 4.30 3.63
N GLY A 312 29.76 4.33 4.93
CA GLY A 312 29.63 5.53 5.74
C GLY A 312 28.32 6.30 5.51
N ALA A 313 27.33 5.69 4.84
CA ALA A 313 26.02 6.30 4.57
C ALA A 313 24.98 5.84 5.60
N TYR A 314 24.05 6.72 5.94
CA TYR A 314 22.88 6.41 6.75
C TYR A 314 21.82 5.68 5.92
N LEU A 315 21.00 4.87 6.57
CA LEU A 315 19.81 4.30 5.94
C LEU A 315 18.55 4.81 6.64
N VAL A 316 17.68 5.45 5.87
CA VAL A 316 16.33 5.83 6.28
C VAL A 316 15.40 4.68 5.93
N LEU A 317 14.93 3.97 6.95
CA LEU A 317 13.90 2.94 6.79
C LEU A 317 12.54 3.63 6.74
N ASP A 318 11.91 3.65 5.58
CA ASP A 318 10.60 4.27 5.36
C ASP A 318 9.48 3.25 5.38
N LEU A 319 8.50 3.42 6.27
CA LEU A 319 7.25 2.69 6.18
C LEU A 319 6.36 3.35 5.12
N HIS A 320 6.39 2.79 3.91
CA HIS A 320 5.81 3.36 2.71
C HIS A 320 4.28 3.23 2.67
N GLY A 321 3.61 3.98 3.55
CA GLY A 321 2.16 4.06 3.67
C GLY A 321 1.59 5.36 3.11
N PHE A 322 0.31 5.34 2.76
CA PHE A 322 -0.43 6.47 2.19
C PHE A 322 -1.69 6.76 3.00
N GLY A 323 -2.10 8.01 3.04
CA GLY A 323 -3.29 8.44 3.78
C GLY A 323 -3.09 8.44 5.30
N PRO A 324 -4.16 8.22 6.07
CA PRO A 324 -4.06 8.14 7.52
C PRO A 324 -3.20 6.94 7.98
N PRO A 325 -2.31 7.12 8.97
CA PRO A 325 -1.60 6.02 9.60
C PRO A 325 -2.55 4.94 10.14
N THR A 326 -2.09 3.69 10.20
CA THR A 326 -2.89 2.54 10.60
C THR A 326 -2.36 1.88 11.87
N ASP A 327 -3.18 1.05 12.55
CA ASP A 327 -2.73 0.22 13.67
C ASP A 327 -1.64 -0.78 13.25
N GLU A 328 -1.63 -1.22 11.97
CA GLU A 328 -0.54 -2.04 11.43
C GLU A 328 0.78 -1.26 11.40
N ALA A 329 0.75 0.05 11.16
CA ALA A 329 1.94 0.91 11.25
C ALA A 329 2.49 0.98 12.69
N VAL A 330 1.61 1.07 13.68
CA VAL A 330 2.01 0.98 15.10
C VAL A 330 2.65 -0.36 15.41
N ALA A 331 2.08 -1.46 14.92
CA ALA A 331 2.64 -2.81 15.09
C ALA A 331 3.99 -2.97 14.38
N PHE A 332 4.12 -2.40 13.17
CA PHE A 332 5.37 -2.40 12.42
C PHE A 332 6.48 -1.68 13.20
N TRP A 333 6.22 -0.48 13.71
CA TRP A 333 7.25 0.27 14.42
C TRP A 333 7.63 -0.34 15.76
N LYS A 334 6.71 -1.01 16.46
CA LYS A 334 7.04 -1.81 17.64
C LYS A 334 7.99 -2.97 17.34
N ASP A 335 7.96 -3.53 16.15
CA ASP A 335 8.85 -4.62 15.72
C ASP A 335 10.15 -4.10 15.08
N ALA A 336 10.06 -3.18 14.11
CA ALA A 336 11.21 -2.64 13.41
C ALA A 336 12.15 -1.82 14.32
N ALA A 337 11.58 -1.07 15.28
CA ALA A 337 12.37 -0.32 16.25
C ALA A 337 13.09 -1.25 17.24
N VAL A 338 12.58 -2.42 17.56
CA VAL A 338 13.34 -3.45 18.30
C VAL A 338 14.51 -3.96 17.46
N ARG A 339 14.29 -4.19 16.16
CA ARG A 339 15.33 -4.73 15.27
C ARG A 339 16.54 -3.81 15.16
N TYR A 340 16.31 -2.52 14.93
CA TYR A 340 17.37 -1.52 14.76
C TYR A 340 17.52 -0.59 15.96
N LYS A 341 17.18 -1.06 17.16
CA LYS A 341 17.24 -0.29 18.39
C LYS A 341 18.63 0.30 18.58
N ASN A 342 18.68 1.64 18.69
CA ASN A 342 19.90 2.41 18.93
C ASN A 342 21.01 2.11 17.90
N HIS A 343 20.64 1.70 16.69
CA HIS A 343 21.57 1.48 15.59
C HIS A 343 21.94 2.84 14.99
N PRO A 344 23.18 3.34 15.15
CA PRO A 344 23.51 4.74 14.84
C PRO A 344 23.35 5.10 13.36
N GLY A 345 23.47 4.13 12.47
CA GLY A 345 23.32 4.33 11.02
C GLY A 345 21.90 4.15 10.48
N VAL A 346 20.87 3.99 11.35
CA VAL A 346 19.47 3.77 10.92
C VAL A 346 18.56 4.86 11.47
N ILE A 347 17.81 5.49 10.57
CA ILE A 347 16.81 6.53 10.84
C ILE A 347 15.43 5.96 10.44
N PHE A 348 14.37 6.27 11.18
CA PHE A 348 13.03 5.75 10.95
C PHE A 348 12.13 6.81 10.32
N ASP A 349 11.67 6.62 9.10
CA ASP A 349 10.66 7.43 8.43
C ASP A 349 9.28 6.80 8.68
N LEU A 350 8.52 7.41 9.59
CA LEU A 350 7.40 6.78 10.27
C LEU A 350 6.22 6.45 9.36
N TRP A 351 5.96 7.29 8.36
CA TRP A 351 4.87 7.12 7.41
C TRP A 351 5.09 8.00 6.18
N ASN A 352 5.15 7.40 5.02
CA ASN A 352 5.57 8.03 3.77
C ASN A 352 4.75 9.28 3.38
N GLU A 353 3.45 9.12 3.13
CA GLU A 353 2.62 10.20 2.57
C GLU A 353 1.26 10.33 3.27
N PRO A 354 1.23 10.99 4.44
CA PRO A 354 -0.01 11.35 5.11
C PRO A 354 -0.85 12.31 4.26
N HIS A 355 -2.17 12.04 4.14
CA HIS A 355 -3.14 12.93 3.49
C HIS A 355 -4.56 12.63 3.97
N SER A 356 -5.55 13.42 3.52
CA SER A 356 -6.98 13.21 3.76
C SER A 356 -7.39 13.26 5.24
N MET A 357 -6.71 14.07 6.03
CA MET A 357 -7.05 14.31 7.42
C MET A 357 -6.67 15.72 7.86
N SER A 358 -7.26 16.21 8.95
CA SER A 358 -6.91 17.49 9.57
C SER A 358 -5.57 17.37 10.34
N TRP A 359 -4.91 18.49 10.60
CA TRP A 359 -3.69 18.54 11.41
C TRP A 359 -3.86 17.95 12.82
N LYS A 360 -5.06 18.15 13.43
CA LYS A 360 -5.37 17.55 14.72
C LYS A 360 -5.39 16.03 14.64
N VAL A 361 -6.08 15.47 13.65
CA VAL A 361 -6.16 14.03 13.43
C VAL A 361 -4.81 13.46 12.98
N TRP A 362 -4.05 14.20 12.16
CA TRP A 362 -2.70 13.84 11.78
C TRP A 362 -1.81 13.62 13.02
N ARG A 363 -1.86 14.55 13.99
CA ARG A 363 -1.04 14.42 15.19
C ARG A 363 -1.61 13.42 16.19
N ASP A 364 -2.87 13.62 16.61
CA ASP A 364 -3.45 12.99 17.79
C ASP A 364 -4.23 11.70 17.46
N GLY A 365 -4.47 11.44 16.17
CA GLY A 365 -5.39 10.38 15.77
C GLY A 365 -6.87 10.75 16.00
N GLY A 366 -7.74 9.76 15.81
CA GLY A 366 -9.17 9.90 16.02
C GLY A 366 -10.00 9.37 14.86
N LEU A 367 -11.32 9.60 14.92
CA LEU A 367 -12.26 9.18 13.90
C LEU A 367 -12.15 10.05 12.64
N LEU A 368 -12.01 9.43 11.49
CA LEU A 368 -11.84 10.11 10.21
C LEU A 368 -13.13 10.83 9.75
N ASN A 369 -14.28 10.36 10.19
CA ASN A 369 -15.58 10.99 9.91
C ASN A 369 -16.09 11.92 11.01
N SER A 370 -15.23 12.28 11.97
CA SER A 370 -15.63 13.21 13.04
C SER A 370 -15.64 14.67 12.56
N PRO A 371 -16.44 15.55 13.19
CA PRO A 371 -16.37 17.00 12.95
C PRO A 371 -14.98 17.59 13.24
N GLU A 372 -14.17 16.93 14.04
CA GLU A 372 -12.79 17.33 14.35
C GLU A 372 -11.84 17.09 13.17
N ASN A 373 -12.19 16.15 12.28
CA ASN A 373 -11.50 15.93 11.02
C ASN A 373 -12.10 16.84 9.91
N ASN A 374 -12.22 18.13 10.17
CA ASN A 374 -12.76 19.12 9.22
C ASN A 374 -11.80 19.38 8.02
N TYR A 375 -11.23 18.31 7.47
CA TYR A 375 -10.34 18.37 6.34
C TYR A 375 -11.10 18.83 5.08
N THR A 376 -10.74 20.00 4.56
CA THR A 376 -11.25 20.54 3.30
C THR A 376 -10.18 20.43 2.23
N SER A 377 -9.98 19.24 1.66
CA SER A 377 -9.20 19.11 0.45
C SER A 377 -10.01 19.61 -0.75
N LYS A 378 -9.38 20.38 -1.63
CA LYS A 378 -9.96 20.71 -2.94
C LYS A 378 -10.15 19.45 -3.80
N ASN A 379 -9.52 18.32 -3.42
CA ASN A 379 -9.51 17.03 -4.11
C ASN A 379 -10.36 15.95 -3.41
N VAL A 380 -11.37 16.35 -2.62
CA VAL A 380 -12.27 15.46 -1.86
C VAL A 380 -13.07 14.45 -2.71
N LYS A 381 -12.99 14.49 -4.04
CA LYS A 381 -13.71 13.52 -4.88
C LYS A 381 -13.14 12.10 -4.87
N GLU A 382 -11.93 11.88 -4.38
CA GLU A 382 -11.26 10.58 -4.46
C GLU A 382 -11.30 9.72 -3.18
N ASN A 383 -11.61 10.29 -2.01
CA ASN A 383 -11.50 9.57 -0.73
C ASN A 383 -12.66 9.76 0.26
N ASN A 384 -13.86 10.14 -0.16
CA ASN A 384 -15.03 10.20 0.72
C ASN A 384 -15.69 8.85 1.00
N GLU A 385 -14.92 7.77 0.94
CA GLU A 385 -15.35 6.42 1.28
C GLU A 385 -14.69 5.87 2.54
N ALA A 386 -14.24 6.75 3.45
CA ALA A 386 -13.92 6.27 4.79
C ALA A 386 -15.23 5.76 5.44
N ASP A 387 -15.23 4.51 5.85
CA ASP A 387 -16.31 3.92 6.65
C ASP A 387 -16.59 4.80 7.87
N ASN A 388 -17.86 4.96 8.24
CA ASN A 388 -18.29 5.86 9.30
C ASN A 388 -17.63 5.62 10.68
N ASP A 389 -16.88 4.53 10.85
CA ASP A 389 -16.19 4.16 12.08
C ASP A 389 -14.66 4.04 11.90
N GLU A 390 -14.09 4.46 10.76
CA GLU A 390 -12.65 4.36 10.55
C GLU A 390 -11.89 5.38 11.40
N SER A 391 -10.91 4.89 12.16
CA SER A 391 -10.03 5.71 13.00
C SER A 391 -8.57 5.54 12.60
N THR A 392 -7.76 6.55 12.93
CA THR A 392 -6.30 6.51 12.79
C THR A 392 -5.65 6.71 14.15
N PRO A 393 -4.51 6.04 14.44
CA PRO A 393 -3.72 6.29 15.65
C PRO A 393 -3.04 7.67 15.62
N GLY A 394 -2.88 8.29 14.44
CA GLY A 394 -2.13 9.53 14.27
C GLY A 394 -0.61 9.34 14.31
N MET A 395 0.14 10.39 13.96
CA MET A 395 1.59 10.34 13.87
C MET A 395 2.27 10.27 15.23
N GLN A 396 1.68 10.89 16.29
CA GLN A 396 2.25 10.80 17.64
C GLN A 396 2.30 9.35 18.14
N ALA A 397 1.28 8.55 17.85
CA ALA A 397 1.27 7.14 18.24
C ALA A 397 2.39 6.32 17.55
N LEU A 398 2.84 6.73 16.35
CA LEU A 398 3.99 6.08 15.70
C LEU A 398 5.31 6.45 16.38
N VAL A 399 5.50 7.72 16.78
CA VAL A 399 6.64 8.13 17.63
C VAL A 399 6.65 7.33 18.93
N ASP A 400 5.51 7.28 19.62
CA ASP A 400 5.35 6.57 20.88
C ASP A 400 5.60 5.07 20.73
N ALA A 401 5.18 4.46 19.60
CA ALA A 401 5.45 3.07 19.28
C ALA A 401 6.96 2.78 19.22
N VAL A 402 7.72 3.64 18.53
CA VAL A 402 9.20 3.56 18.49
C VAL A 402 9.77 3.70 19.90
N ARG A 403 9.41 4.75 20.62
CA ARG A 403 9.97 5.06 21.96
C ARG A 403 9.59 4.02 23.01
N SER A 404 8.42 3.38 22.90
CA SER A 404 7.99 2.29 23.79
C SER A 404 8.92 1.07 23.78
N THR A 405 9.69 0.87 22.71
CA THR A 405 10.71 -0.19 22.61
C THR A 405 12.01 0.17 23.34
N GLY A 406 12.16 1.42 23.74
CA GLY A 406 13.42 2.00 24.26
C GLY A 406 14.42 2.34 23.15
N ALA A 407 13.98 2.41 21.88
CA ALA A 407 14.79 2.93 20.78
C ALA A 407 14.83 4.46 20.84
N ASN A 408 16.03 5.04 20.77
CA ASN A 408 16.26 6.49 20.71
C ASN A 408 16.49 7.01 19.28
N ASN A 409 16.63 6.14 18.30
CA ASN A 409 16.90 6.51 16.91
C ASN A 409 16.13 7.75 16.44
N LEU A 410 16.78 8.58 15.64
CA LEU A 410 16.17 9.70 14.95
C LEU A 410 14.95 9.24 14.15
N VAL A 411 13.83 9.98 14.26
CA VAL A 411 12.60 9.67 13.52
C VAL A 411 12.26 10.80 12.55
N ILE A 412 11.57 10.46 11.47
CA ILE A 412 11.07 11.37 10.44
C ILE A 412 9.55 11.24 10.40
N ALA A 413 8.85 12.38 10.34
CA ALA A 413 7.40 12.43 10.23
C ALA A 413 6.98 13.20 8.97
N GLY A 414 6.28 12.53 8.06
CA GLY A 414 5.75 13.14 6.83
C GLY A 414 4.65 14.17 7.13
N GLY A 415 4.67 15.29 6.40
CA GLY A 415 3.63 16.32 6.44
C GLY A 415 2.32 15.87 5.80
N LEU A 416 1.31 16.74 5.80
CA LEU A 416 0.05 16.49 5.07
C LEU A 416 0.19 16.74 3.55
N ASP A 417 -0.90 16.60 2.82
CA ASP A 417 -0.97 16.79 1.35
C ASP A 417 0.04 15.90 0.61
N TRP A 418 -0.03 14.58 0.89
CA TRP A 418 0.91 13.60 0.31
C TRP A 418 2.35 13.89 0.73
N GLY A 419 2.57 13.99 2.02
CA GLY A 419 3.90 14.23 2.60
C GLY A 419 4.48 15.62 2.38
N TYR A 420 3.74 16.56 1.74
CA TYR A 420 4.28 17.86 1.33
C TYR A 420 4.15 18.99 2.36
N ASP A 421 2.92 19.19 2.85
CA ASP A 421 2.56 20.36 3.68
C ASP A 421 3.07 20.22 5.11
N LEU A 422 3.95 21.12 5.55
CA LEU A 422 4.45 21.24 6.92
C LEU A 422 3.92 22.49 7.63
N SER A 423 2.95 23.20 7.05
CA SER A 423 2.45 24.47 7.61
C SER A 423 1.86 24.34 9.02
N GLY A 424 1.25 23.19 9.33
CA GLY A 424 0.75 22.91 10.68
C GLY A 424 1.88 22.62 11.69
N VAL A 425 2.92 21.92 11.26
CA VAL A 425 4.13 21.67 12.08
C VAL A 425 4.82 22.98 12.43
N ALA A 426 4.90 23.90 11.47
CA ALA A 426 5.48 25.23 11.70
C ALA A 426 4.70 26.06 12.74
N LYS A 427 3.44 25.70 13.04
CA LYS A 427 2.56 26.37 14.01
C LYS A 427 2.46 25.59 15.32
N ASP A 428 1.43 24.75 15.45
CA ASP A 428 1.02 24.18 16.73
C ASP A 428 0.97 22.64 16.75
N PHE A 429 1.27 21.99 15.61
CA PHE A 429 1.12 20.54 15.47
C PHE A 429 2.43 19.75 15.42
N ALA A 430 3.53 20.35 15.89
CA ALA A 430 4.77 19.60 16.08
C ALA A 430 4.55 18.41 17.01
N LEU A 431 5.20 17.29 16.69
CA LEU A 431 5.16 16.06 17.48
C LEU A 431 6.06 16.19 18.72
N HIS A 432 5.74 15.38 19.70
CA HIS A 432 6.47 15.34 20.98
C HIS A 432 7.45 14.18 20.97
N ASP A 433 8.72 14.43 21.24
CA ASP A 433 9.67 13.34 21.44
C ASP A 433 9.83 13.05 22.94
N ALA A 434 9.87 11.76 23.30
CA ALA A 434 10.09 11.36 24.66
C ALA A 434 11.54 11.73 25.10
N LYS A 435 11.73 11.99 26.38
CA LYS A 435 13.05 12.23 26.92
C LYS A 435 14.01 11.06 26.62
N GLY A 436 15.10 11.36 25.94
CA GLY A 436 16.11 10.38 25.52
C GLY A 436 16.00 9.93 24.08
N GLY A 437 15.03 10.47 23.29
CA GLY A 437 15.03 10.32 21.84
C GLY A 437 16.05 11.25 21.17
N ASP A 438 16.55 10.84 20.00
CA ASP A 438 17.50 11.63 19.20
C ASP A 438 16.84 12.79 18.46
N GLY A 439 15.52 12.91 18.58
CA GLY A 439 14.72 13.99 18.02
C GLY A 439 13.88 13.57 16.81
N ILE A 440 13.14 14.55 16.29
CA ILE A 440 12.21 14.40 15.18
C ILE A 440 12.61 15.34 14.06
N MET A 441 12.78 14.78 12.85
CA MET A 441 12.80 15.52 11.58
C MET A 441 11.39 15.53 10.98
N TYR A 442 11.12 16.48 10.09
CA TYR A 442 9.88 16.47 9.33
C TYR A 442 10.15 16.31 7.85
N SER A 443 9.39 15.44 7.18
CA SER A 443 9.54 15.17 5.75
C SER A 443 8.58 16.02 4.93
N SER A 444 9.09 16.58 3.81
CA SER A 444 8.32 17.27 2.78
C SER A 444 8.64 16.66 1.42
N HIS A 445 7.64 16.10 0.73
CA HIS A 445 7.77 15.56 -0.62
C HIS A 445 7.47 16.63 -1.65
N VAL A 446 8.47 17.05 -2.40
CA VAL A 446 8.36 18.21 -3.29
C VAL A 446 8.48 17.82 -4.75
N TYR A 447 7.40 18.06 -5.49
CA TYR A 447 7.27 17.78 -6.91
C TYR A 447 6.79 19.02 -7.68
N PRO A 448 6.86 19.08 -9.03
CA PRO A 448 6.50 20.26 -9.82
C PRO A 448 5.04 20.75 -9.68
N TRP A 449 4.16 19.91 -9.17
CA TRP A 449 2.76 20.28 -8.86
C TRP A 449 2.56 20.80 -7.44
N LYS A 450 3.63 20.94 -6.65
CA LYS A 450 3.60 21.53 -5.30
C LYS A 450 4.11 22.97 -5.35
N LYS A 451 3.35 23.88 -4.76
CA LYS A 451 3.62 25.32 -4.71
C LYS A 451 3.61 25.86 -3.30
N ASP A 452 3.92 27.14 -3.12
CA ASP A 452 4.01 27.82 -1.83
C ASP A 452 5.08 27.19 -0.92
N TRP A 453 6.26 26.92 -1.48
CA TRP A 453 7.39 26.29 -0.78
C TRP A 453 7.77 27.00 0.52
N GLN A 454 7.58 28.34 0.57
CA GLN A 454 7.83 29.11 1.79
C GLN A 454 6.96 28.60 2.94
N THR A 455 5.64 28.61 2.76
CA THR A 455 4.69 28.25 3.82
C THR A 455 4.70 26.75 4.12
N ASN A 456 4.80 25.92 3.07
CA ASN A 456 4.62 24.47 3.23
C ASN A 456 5.89 23.71 3.60
N THR A 457 7.08 24.35 3.45
CA THR A 457 8.35 23.69 3.75
C THR A 457 9.28 24.58 4.57
N LEU A 458 9.55 25.84 4.12
CA LEU A 458 10.62 26.66 4.68
C LEU A 458 10.27 27.28 6.03
N ASP A 459 9.01 27.58 6.32
CA ASP A 459 8.59 28.07 7.64
C ASP A 459 8.85 27.03 8.74
N ALA A 460 8.68 25.74 8.42
CA ALA A 460 9.04 24.63 9.30
C ALA A 460 10.59 24.46 9.40
N ALA A 461 11.30 24.64 8.27
CA ALA A 461 12.77 24.54 8.23
C ALA A 461 13.48 25.58 9.10
N ALA A 462 12.82 26.69 9.40
CA ALA A 462 13.35 27.68 10.34
C ALA A 462 13.40 27.18 11.81
N LYS A 463 12.64 26.14 12.14
CA LYS A 463 12.47 25.60 13.49
C LYS A 463 13.01 24.18 13.67
N PHE A 464 12.88 23.36 12.64
CA PHE A 464 13.15 21.91 12.66
C PHE A 464 14.05 21.49 11.52
N PRO A 465 14.83 20.40 11.65
CA PRO A 465 15.52 19.82 10.51
C PRO A 465 14.50 19.20 9.56
N ILE A 466 14.56 19.60 8.28
CA ILE A 466 13.67 19.09 7.25
C ILE A 466 14.38 18.05 6.40
N PHE A 467 13.65 17.01 6.05
CA PHE A 467 14.04 15.99 5.11
C PHE A 467 13.12 16.05 3.88
N VAL A 468 13.64 16.46 2.74
CA VAL A 468 12.93 16.34 1.46
C VAL A 468 13.04 14.88 1.04
N GLY A 469 12.16 14.04 1.60
CA GLY A 469 12.23 12.58 1.51
C GLY A 469 12.05 12.08 0.08
N GLU A 470 11.22 12.80 -0.68
CA GLU A 470 11.05 12.57 -2.11
C GLU A 470 11.11 13.90 -2.86
N VAL A 471 11.94 13.93 -3.89
CA VAL A 471 12.03 15.07 -4.81
C VAL A 471 12.41 14.60 -6.19
N GLY A 472 11.68 15.08 -7.19
CA GLY A 472 11.92 14.72 -8.58
C GLY A 472 11.05 15.48 -9.56
N THR A 473 11.45 15.47 -10.81
CA THR A 473 10.68 16.06 -11.92
C THR A 473 10.65 15.11 -13.11
N PRO A 474 9.48 14.87 -13.72
CA PRO A 474 9.40 14.16 -14.99
C PRO A 474 9.87 15.04 -16.15
N PRO A 475 10.13 14.46 -17.34
CA PRO A 475 10.50 15.23 -18.53
C PRO A 475 9.34 16.10 -19.04
N ASP A 476 8.12 15.63 -18.84
CA ASP A 476 6.87 16.28 -19.23
C ASP A 476 5.69 15.72 -18.43
N TRP A 477 4.49 16.28 -18.63
CA TRP A 477 3.29 15.89 -17.91
C TRP A 477 2.63 14.59 -18.42
N SER A 478 3.09 13.98 -19.51
CA SER A 478 2.45 12.79 -20.08
C SER A 478 2.48 11.58 -19.15
N LYS A 479 3.59 11.39 -18.43
CA LYS A 479 3.74 10.33 -17.44
C LYS A 479 2.94 10.58 -16.15
N PHE A 480 2.55 11.82 -15.88
CA PHE A 480 1.79 12.27 -14.72
C PHE A 480 0.43 12.84 -15.13
N ALA A 481 -0.23 12.19 -16.10
CA ALA A 481 -1.52 12.60 -16.62
C ALA A 481 -2.64 12.57 -15.56
N PHE A 482 -2.46 11.87 -14.45
CA PHE A 482 -3.35 11.87 -13.29
C PHE A 482 -3.32 13.19 -12.51
N ILE A 483 -2.26 14.02 -12.65
CA ILE A 483 -2.23 15.37 -12.08
C ILE A 483 -3.18 16.25 -12.89
N PRO A 484 -4.19 16.89 -12.29
CA PRO A 484 -5.13 17.77 -12.97
C PRO A 484 -4.41 18.94 -13.67
N GLU A 485 -4.90 19.38 -14.83
CA GLU A 485 -4.27 20.46 -15.61
C GLU A 485 -4.11 21.77 -14.82
N ASN A 486 -5.09 22.07 -13.95
CA ASN A 486 -5.05 23.24 -13.07
C ASN A 486 -4.03 23.16 -11.93
N GLU A 487 -3.41 21.99 -11.74
CA GLU A 487 -2.32 21.74 -10.77
C GLU A 487 -0.96 21.61 -11.45
N ARG A 488 -0.89 21.69 -12.77
CA ARG A 488 0.37 21.68 -13.55
C ARG A 488 0.97 23.07 -13.62
N TYR A 489 1.53 23.52 -12.50
CA TYR A 489 2.01 24.91 -12.35
C TYR A 489 3.30 25.21 -13.10
N GLU A 490 4.06 24.20 -13.52
CA GLU A 490 5.37 24.36 -14.14
C GLU A 490 5.37 24.03 -15.63
N ASP A 491 6.09 24.82 -16.40
CA ASP A 491 6.47 24.48 -17.76
C ASP A 491 7.75 23.63 -17.74
N LEU A 492 7.56 22.30 -17.66
CA LEU A 492 8.67 21.36 -17.53
C LEU A 492 9.64 21.40 -18.72
N SER A 493 9.17 21.85 -19.90
CA SER A 493 10.01 21.95 -21.10
C SER A 493 11.17 22.95 -20.96
N LYS A 494 11.05 23.91 -20.01
CA LYS A 494 12.11 24.90 -19.74
C LYS A 494 13.26 24.35 -18.91
N GLY A 495 13.06 23.20 -18.22
CA GLY A 495 14.08 22.61 -17.36
C GLY A 495 14.52 23.48 -16.18
N GLU A 496 13.70 24.47 -15.76
CA GLU A 496 14.06 25.43 -14.70
C GLU A 496 13.75 24.91 -13.29
N TRP A 497 12.83 23.95 -13.18
CA TRP A 497 12.37 23.45 -11.88
C TRP A 497 13.48 22.74 -11.11
N ALA A 498 14.20 21.81 -11.74
CA ALA A 498 15.25 21.02 -11.08
C ALA A 498 16.39 21.88 -10.51
N PRO A 499 16.98 22.84 -11.25
CA PRO A 499 17.97 23.77 -10.70
C PRO A 499 17.45 24.61 -9.53
N ASP A 500 16.24 25.16 -9.63
CA ASP A 500 15.66 25.96 -8.56
C ASP A 500 15.39 25.12 -7.29
N MET A 501 14.89 23.90 -7.47
CA MET A 501 14.65 22.98 -6.35
C MET A 501 15.94 22.61 -5.63
N LEU A 502 16.98 22.23 -6.36
CA LEU A 502 18.29 21.93 -5.79
C LEU A 502 18.93 23.19 -5.18
N GLY A 503 18.73 24.35 -5.80
CA GLY A 503 19.15 25.64 -5.24
C GLY A 503 18.47 25.95 -3.91
N MET A 504 17.17 25.67 -3.76
CA MET A 504 16.45 25.79 -2.50
C MET A 504 17.04 24.83 -1.44
N ILE A 505 17.17 23.55 -1.78
CA ILE A 505 17.75 22.53 -0.88
C ILE A 505 19.13 22.97 -0.37
N GLN A 506 20.00 23.43 -1.27
CA GLN A 506 21.36 23.84 -0.93
C GLN A 506 21.41 25.13 -0.10
N LYS A 507 20.59 26.13 -0.45
CA LYS A 507 20.49 27.41 0.25
C LYS A 507 20.04 27.25 1.69
N TYR A 508 19.04 26.40 1.93
CA TYR A 508 18.46 26.21 3.25
C TYR A 508 18.98 24.95 3.98
N LYS A 509 19.96 24.25 3.39
CA LYS A 509 20.56 23.03 3.95
C LYS A 509 19.53 21.96 4.32
N LEU A 510 18.51 21.79 3.47
CA LEU A 510 17.52 20.75 3.67
C LEU A 510 18.16 19.38 3.38
N ASN A 511 17.94 18.42 4.28
CA ASN A 511 18.31 17.03 4.01
C ASN A 511 17.42 16.49 2.89
N TRP A 512 17.91 15.58 2.03
CA TRP A 512 17.11 15.17 0.87
C TRP A 512 17.52 13.85 0.24
N THR A 513 16.58 13.21 -0.45
CA THR A 513 16.83 12.07 -1.35
C THR A 513 16.14 12.29 -2.70
N GLY A 514 16.91 12.12 -3.78
CA GLY A 514 16.36 12.14 -5.15
C GLY A 514 15.50 10.91 -5.40
N PHE A 515 14.25 11.13 -5.81
CA PHE A 515 13.31 10.10 -6.17
C PHE A 515 13.27 9.95 -7.70
N SER A 516 13.42 8.75 -8.31
CA SER A 516 13.78 7.52 -7.64
C SER A 516 14.99 6.87 -8.34
N PHE A 517 15.85 6.21 -7.59
CA PHE A 517 17.03 5.50 -8.12
C PHE A 517 16.62 4.13 -8.71
N HIS A 518 15.59 4.18 -9.55
CA HIS A 518 14.97 3.03 -10.20
C HIS A 518 14.53 3.40 -11.63
N PRO A 519 14.77 2.55 -12.66
CA PRO A 519 14.52 2.94 -14.07
C PRO A 519 13.05 2.87 -14.49
N LYS A 520 12.15 2.43 -13.61
CA LYS A 520 10.71 2.25 -13.88
C LYS A 520 9.80 2.90 -12.84
N CYS A 521 10.37 3.55 -11.84
CA CYS A 521 9.64 4.27 -10.81
C CYS A 521 9.85 5.76 -11.01
N GLY A 522 8.83 6.46 -11.50
CA GLY A 522 8.94 7.88 -11.87
C GLY A 522 8.66 8.85 -10.72
N PRO A 523 9.30 10.02 -10.71
CA PRO A 523 10.28 10.55 -11.67
C PRO A 523 11.65 9.85 -11.57
N GLU A 524 12.07 9.21 -12.66
CA GLU A 524 13.25 8.37 -12.65
C GLU A 524 14.55 9.21 -12.58
N VAL A 525 15.45 8.86 -11.66
CA VAL A 525 16.82 9.39 -11.59
C VAL A 525 17.73 8.67 -12.60
N ILE A 526 17.46 7.38 -12.87
CA ILE A 526 18.24 6.56 -13.81
C ILE A 526 17.36 6.00 -14.94
N LEU A 527 17.97 5.83 -16.11
CA LEU A 527 17.31 5.26 -17.30
C LEU A 527 17.30 3.73 -17.32
N ASP A 528 18.31 3.12 -16.72
CA ASP A 528 18.56 1.69 -16.79
C ASP A 528 19.38 1.19 -15.59
N TRP A 529 19.55 -0.12 -15.49
CA TRP A 529 20.37 -0.75 -14.46
C TRP A 529 21.90 -0.68 -14.71
N ASN A 530 22.35 0.10 -15.70
CA ASN A 530 23.72 0.59 -15.79
C ASN A 530 23.89 1.93 -15.06
N TYR A 531 22.82 2.38 -14.40
CA TYR A 531 22.75 3.63 -13.62
C TYR A 531 23.02 4.89 -14.45
N THR A 532 22.64 4.85 -15.72
CA THR A 532 22.70 6.00 -16.61
C THR A 532 21.74 7.09 -16.12
N PRO A 533 22.22 8.31 -15.79
CA PRO A 533 21.35 9.37 -15.30
C PRO A 533 20.35 9.83 -16.33
N THR A 534 19.10 10.14 -15.92
CA THR A 534 18.12 10.77 -16.80
C THR A 534 18.53 12.21 -17.12
N PRO A 535 18.31 12.71 -18.35
CA PRO A 535 18.77 14.05 -18.75
C PRO A 535 17.98 15.19 -18.08
N TYR A 536 16.75 14.92 -17.65
CA TYR A 536 15.84 15.92 -17.08
C TYR A 536 15.92 16.01 -15.54
N TRP A 537 16.39 14.96 -14.86
CA TRP A 537 16.51 14.92 -13.40
C TRP A 537 17.83 14.29 -12.92
N GLY A 538 18.16 13.09 -13.37
CA GLY A 538 19.31 12.32 -12.85
C GLY A 538 20.65 13.00 -12.99
N VAL A 539 20.88 13.74 -14.09
CA VAL A 539 22.09 14.54 -14.29
C VAL A 539 22.23 15.59 -13.20
N TYR A 540 21.16 16.31 -12.88
CA TYR A 540 21.16 17.34 -11.84
C TYR A 540 21.40 16.75 -10.44
N VAL A 541 20.77 15.61 -10.14
CA VAL A 541 20.99 14.89 -8.87
C VAL A 541 22.45 14.48 -8.72
N LYS A 542 23.01 13.83 -9.75
CA LYS A 542 24.42 13.38 -9.73
C LYS A 542 25.40 14.54 -9.55
N GLU A 543 25.15 15.64 -10.23
CA GLU A 543 25.95 16.87 -10.11
C GLU A 543 25.82 17.52 -8.71
N ALA A 544 24.60 17.55 -8.14
CA ALA A 544 24.36 18.08 -6.79
C ALA A 544 25.11 17.26 -5.73
N LEU A 545 25.00 15.93 -5.80
CA LEU A 545 25.70 15.01 -4.91
C LEU A 545 27.24 15.11 -5.06
N ALA A 546 27.73 15.45 -6.25
CA ALA A 546 29.14 15.74 -6.51
C ALA A 546 29.59 17.13 -6.02
N GLY A 547 28.68 17.93 -5.44
CA GLY A 547 28.99 19.24 -4.85
C GLY A 547 28.75 20.46 -5.76
N LYS A 548 28.19 20.26 -6.98
CA LYS A 548 27.79 21.40 -7.83
C LYS A 548 26.73 22.23 -7.12
N GLN A 549 26.94 23.55 -7.12
CA GLN A 549 25.98 24.51 -6.58
C GLN A 549 24.98 24.95 -7.65
N PHE A 550 23.73 25.05 -7.27
CA PHE A 550 22.62 25.53 -8.09
C PHE A 550 22.08 26.84 -7.53
N GLU A 551 21.78 27.79 -8.40
CA GLU A 551 21.21 29.06 -7.99
C GLU A 551 19.69 28.92 -7.87
N LEU A 552 19.13 29.32 -6.72
CA LEU A 552 17.68 29.46 -6.54
C LEU A 552 17.24 30.78 -7.20
N LYS A 553 16.72 30.71 -8.44
CA LYS A 553 16.23 31.88 -9.16
C LYS A 553 14.80 32.23 -8.79
N ARG A 554 13.98 31.23 -8.54
CA ARG A 554 12.56 31.40 -8.24
C ARG A 554 12.14 30.47 -7.09
N LEU A 555 11.60 31.06 -6.02
CA LEU A 555 10.88 30.34 -4.99
C LEU A 555 9.42 30.16 -5.45
N ARG A 556 8.92 28.95 -5.36
CA ARG A 556 7.57 28.59 -5.86
C ARG A 556 6.53 28.57 -4.77
#